data_03140b808e4c138f672f36157af1d915
#
_entry.id   03140b808e4c138f672f36157af1d915
#
_cell.length_a   1.000
_cell.length_b   1.000
_cell.length_c   1.000
_cell.angle_alpha   90.00
_cell.angle_beta   90.00
_cell.angle_gamma   90.00
#
_symmetry.space_group_name_H-M   'P 1'
#
loop_
_entity.id
_entity.type
_entity.pdbx_description
1 polymer ?
#
loop_
_entity_poly.entity_id
_entity_poly.type
_entity_poly.pdbx_seq_one_letter_code
_entity_poly.pdbx_strand_id
1 'polypeptide(L)'
;MTDMFLEKFRALVPKYLEDEWQEEDGLSDEELEKALADHQFTVPLVLREFYQAVGGCEDLMEAYHYFWDPEELEVDDEGFLMFLEDEEENFTWGFRVGDLGIPDPIVYRRNNARGQWKSEEGTFSEFVFDMFEWAFEEDEED
;
A
#
# COMPACT_ATOMS: atom_id res chain seq x y z
N MET A 1 4.80 -16.54 -12.95
CA MET A 1 5.53 -15.84 -11.90
C MET A 1 4.62 -14.88 -11.20
N THR A 2 4.19 -15.30 -10.03
CA THR A 2 3.15 -14.59 -9.31
C THR A 2 3.68 -13.62 -8.27
N ASP A 3 5.00 -13.62 -8.06
CA ASP A 3 5.59 -12.84 -6.98
C ASP A 3 6.62 -11.81 -7.46
N MET A 4 6.24 -11.02 -8.47
CA MET A 4 7.12 -9.99 -9.04
C MET A 4 7.61 -8.98 -8.01
N PHE A 5 6.79 -8.65 -7.03
CA PHE A 5 7.10 -7.62 -6.05
C PHE A 5 7.27 -8.16 -4.64
N LEU A 6 6.82 -9.38 -4.40
CA LEU A 6 6.72 -9.96 -3.06
C LEU A 6 8.04 -9.93 -2.29
N GLU A 7 9.11 -10.41 -2.93
CA GLU A 7 10.42 -10.45 -2.29
C GLU A 7 10.97 -9.07 -1.98
N LYS A 8 10.68 -8.10 -2.85
CA LYS A 8 11.13 -6.73 -2.65
C LYS A 8 10.44 -6.10 -1.44
N PHE A 9 9.15 -6.38 -1.26
CA PHE A 9 8.42 -5.89 -0.11
C PHE A 9 8.84 -6.60 1.17
N ARG A 10 9.09 -7.91 1.11
CA ARG A 10 9.60 -8.66 2.26
C ARG A 10 10.94 -8.11 2.74
N ALA A 11 11.77 -7.69 1.80
CA ALA A 11 13.08 -7.14 2.11
C ALA A 11 13.02 -5.82 2.89
N LEU A 12 11.86 -5.17 2.92
CA LEU A 12 11.68 -3.94 3.70
C LEU A 12 11.83 -4.20 5.20
N VAL A 13 11.44 -5.39 5.66
CA VAL A 13 11.55 -5.72 7.07
C VAL A 13 13.01 -5.71 7.55
N PRO A 14 13.92 -6.50 6.95
CA PRO A 14 15.31 -6.45 7.41
C PRO A 14 16.02 -5.14 7.08
N LYS A 15 15.56 -4.43 6.05
CA LYS A 15 16.18 -3.16 5.67
C LYS A 15 15.89 -2.05 6.68
N TYR A 16 14.67 -1.96 7.17
CA TYR A 16 14.24 -0.84 8.01
C TYR A 16 14.02 -1.19 9.47
N LEU A 17 13.69 -2.45 9.77
CA LEU A 17 13.36 -2.86 11.13
C LEU A 17 14.47 -3.67 11.80
N GLU A 18 15.53 -3.98 11.05
CA GLU A 18 16.67 -4.76 11.53
C GLU A 18 16.32 -6.16 12.04
N ASP A 19 15.19 -6.69 11.59
CA ASP A 19 14.71 -8.04 11.92
C ASP A 19 14.53 -8.84 10.64
N GLU A 20 14.55 -10.17 10.76
CA GLU A 20 14.25 -11.01 9.63
C GLU A 20 12.74 -11.05 9.39
N TRP A 21 12.35 -11.15 8.12
CA TRP A 21 10.93 -11.28 7.78
C TRP A 21 10.37 -12.58 8.34
N GLN A 22 9.18 -12.51 8.93
CA GLN A 22 8.45 -13.65 9.47
C GLN A 22 7.11 -13.80 8.76
N GLU A 23 6.54 -15.01 8.78
CA GLU A 23 5.25 -15.24 8.14
C GLU A 23 4.14 -14.35 8.72
N GLU A 24 4.23 -14.02 10.01
CA GLU A 24 3.27 -13.17 10.68
C GLU A 24 3.35 -11.69 10.24
N ASP A 25 4.44 -11.31 9.59
CA ASP A 25 4.59 -9.96 9.05
C ASP A 25 3.74 -9.72 7.81
N GLY A 26 3.31 -10.78 7.15
CA GLY A 26 2.46 -10.69 5.98
C GLY A 26 1.14 -11.41 6.19
N LEU A 27 0.26 -11.28 5.20
CA LEU A 27 -1.00 -12.00 5.19
C LEU A 27 -0.87 -13.21 4.27
N SER A 28 -1.46 -14.33 4.64
CA SER A 28 -1.49 -15.51 3.76
C SER A 28 -2.46 -15.25 2.62
N ASP A 29 -2.35 -16.04 1.54
CA ASP A 29 -3.31 -15.96 0.43
C ASP A 29 -4.74 -16.14 0.92
N GLU A 30 -4.94 -17.10 1.82
CA GLU A 30 -6.26 -17.39 2.37
C GLU A 30 -6.83 -16.21 3.15
N GLU A 31 -6.03 -15.61 4.02
CA GLU A 31 -6.43 -14.45 4.80
C GLU A 31 -6.78 -13.26 3.91
N LEU A 32 -5.96 -13.04 2.90
CA LEU A 32 -6.15 -11.92 1.98
C LEU A 32 -7.41 -12.10 1.13
N GLU A 33 -7.61 -13.31 0.59
CA GLU A 33 -8.80 -13.59 -0.20
C GLU A 33 -10.06 -13.46 0.62
N LYS A 34 -10.02 -13.89 1.87
CA LYS A 34 -11.15 -13.78 2.79
C LYS A 34 -11.47 -12.32 3.07
N ALA A 35 -10.45 -11.50 3.28
CA ALA A 35 -10.64 -10.07 3.54
C ALA A 35 -11.22 -9.35 2.33
N LEU A 36 -10.87 -9.79 1.12
CA LEU A 36 -11.32 -9.16 -0.12
C LEU A 36 -12.62 -9.75 -0.67
N ALA A 37 -13.11 -10.84 -0.08
CA ALA A 37 -14.26 -11.57 -0.61
C ALA A 37 -15.53 -10.74 -0.72
N ASP A 38 -15.72 -9.77 0.20
CA ASP A 38 -16.92 -8.92 0.21
C ASP A 38 -16.83 -7.75 -0.75
N HIS A 39 -15.65 -7.52 -1.33
CA HIS A 39 -15.46 -6.41 -2.26
C HIS A 39 -15.84 -6.81 -3.69
N GLN A 40 -16.37 -5.85 -4.44
CA GLN A 40 -16.79 -6.07 -5.82
C GLN A 40 -15.71 -5.66 -6.84
N PHE A 41 -14.49 -5.42 -6.35
CA PHE A 41 -13.37 -5.04 -7.20
C PHE A 41 -12.19 -5.98 -6.97
N THR A 42 -11.26 -5.98 -7.93
CA THR A 42 -10.00 -6.69 -7.76
C THR A 42 -8.95 -5.66 -7.37
N VAL A 43 -7.87 -6.13 -6.73
CA VAL A 43 -6.75 -5.24 -6.40
C VAL A 43 -5.59 -5.52 -7.35
N PRO A 44 -4.74 -4.51 -7.62
CA PRO A 44 -3.56 -4.73 -8.46
C PRO A 44 -2.63 -5.77 -7.82
N LEU A 45 -1.89 -6.47 -8.66
CA LEU A 45 -0.94 -7.48 -8.19
C LEU A 45 0.02 -6.89 -7.16
N VAL A 46 0.54 -5.69 -7.41
CA VAL A 46 1.50 -5.04 -6.52
C VAL A 46 0.93 -4.82 -5.12
N LEU A 47 -0.33 -4.42 -5.03
CA LEU A 47 -0.97 -4.22 -3.73
C LEU A 47 -1.24 -5.54 -3.03
N ARG A 48 -1.67 -6.54 -3.79
CA ARG A 48 -1.87 -7.88 -3.25
C ARG A 48 -0.58 -8.43 -2.64
N GLU A 49 0.52 -8.30 -3.37
CA GLU A 49 1.80 -8.80 -2.88
C GLU A 49 2.34 -7.95 -1.72
N PHE A 50 2.02 -6.67 -1.70
CA PHE A 50 2.37 -5.80 -0.57
C PHE A 50 1.73 -6.32 0.72
N TYR A 51 0.44 -6.65 0.69
CA TYR A 51 -0.25 -7.21 1.85
C TYR A 51 0.31 -8.57 2.22
N GLN A 52 0.65 -9.41 1.24
CA GLN A 52 1.22 -10.72 1.51
C GLN A 52 2.59 -10.62 2.17
N ALA A 53 3.32 -9.57 1.87
CA ALA A 53 4.65 -9.35 2.43
C ALA A 53 4.61 -8.69 3.80
N VAL A 54 3.84 -7.61 3.95
CA VAL A 54 3.91 -6.77 5.14
C VAL A 54 2.56 -6.35 5.71
N GLY A 55 1.48 -6.91 5.21
CA GLY A 55 0.12 -6.55 5.66
C GLY A 55 -0.15 -6.80 7.14
N GLY A 56 0.62 -7.67 7.78
CA GLY A 56 0.54 -7.92 9.20
C GLY A 56 1.60 -7.19 10.02
N CYS A 57 2.43 -6.39 9.37
CA CYS A 57 3.53 -5.68 10.02
C CYS A 57 3.10 -4.23 10.31
N GLU A 58 2.61 -3.98 11.49
CA GLU A 58 2.14 -2.65 11.88
C GLU A 58 3.24 -1.59 11.78
N ASP A 59 4.47 -1.96 12.07
CA ASP A 59 5.59 -1.03 12.01
C ASP A 59 5.79 -0.45 10.61
N LEU A 60 5.50 -1.22 9.58
CA LEU A 60 5.59 -0.74 8.20
C LEU A 60 4.25 -0.17 7.71
N MET A 61 3.15 -0.79 8.10
CA MET A 61 1.82 -0.33 7.67
C MET A 61 1.50 1.07 8.20
N GLU A 62 2.07 1.45 9.33
CA GLU A 62 1.83 2.74 9.97
C GLU A 62 3.11 3.55 10.13
N ALA A 63 4.15 3.25 9.33
CA ALA A 63 5.46 3.90 9.47
C ALA A 63 5.44 5.41 9.27
N TYR A 64 4.67 5.89 8.30
CA TYR A 64 4.55 7.31 8.01
C TYR A 64 3.09 7.72 7.82
N HIS A 65 2.41 7.02 6.89
CA HIS A 65 0.97 7.17 6.67
C HIS A 65 0.31 5.85 7.05
N TYR A 66 -1.00 5.84 7.12
CA TYR A 66 -1.75 4.63 7.49
C TYR A 66 -2.24 3.91 6.25
N PHE A 67 -1.70 2.72 5.99
CA PHE A 67 -2.24 1.85 4.95
C PHE A 67 -3.52 1.21 5.45
N TRP A 68 -4.54 1.19 4.61
CA TRP A 68 -5.81 0.56 4.96
C TRP A 68 -5.66 -0.95 4.89
N ASP A 69 -6.29 -1.65 5.82
CA ASP A 69 -6.33 -3.12 5.77
C ASP A 69 -7.15 -3.56 4.57
N PRO A 70 -6.94 -4.78 4.04
CA PRO A 70 -7.66 -5.24 2.84
C PRO A 70 -9.19 -5.12 2.96
N GLU A 71 -9.74 -5.41 4.13
CA GLU A 71 -11.19 -5.32 4.34
C GLU A 71 -11.70 -3.88 4.39
N GLU A 72 -10.83 -2.91 4.59
CA GLU A 72 -11.19 -1.51 4.66
C GLU A 72 -11.13 -0.79 3.32
N LEU A 73 -10.55 -1.42 2.30
CA LEU A 73 -10.40 -0.80 0.98
C LEU A 73 -11.76 -0.38 0.43
N GLU A 74 -11.81 0.79 -0.17
CA GLU A 74 -13.06 1.38 -0.65
C GLU A 74 -12.81 2.18 -1.92
N VAL A 75 -13.80 2.15 -2.81
CA VAL A 75 -13.78 2.96 -4.03
C VAL A 75 -14.62 4.22 -3.76
N ASP A 76 -14.06 5.39 -4.06
CA ASP A 76 -14.78 6.63 -3.86
C ASP A 76 -15.74 6.94 -5.03
N ASP A 77 -16.47 8.05 -4.91
CA ASP A 77 -17.45 8.45 -5.91
C ASP A 77 -16.86 8.82 -7.26
N GLU A 78 -15.56 9.10 -7.30
CA GLU A 78 -14.88 9.48 -8.53
C GLU A 78 -14.19 8.32 -9.23
N GLY A 79 -14.26 7.11 -8.66
CA GLY A 79 -13.72 5.91 -9.27
C GLY A 79 -12.26 5.65 -8.92
N PHE A 80 -11.87 5.93 -7.69
CA PHE A 80 -10.54 5.63 -7.18
C PHE A 80 -10.63 4.64 -6.02
N LEU A 81 -9.80 3.60 -6.08
CA LEU A 81 -9.68 2.64 -4.98
C LEU A 81 -8.68 3.18 -3.98
N MET A 82 -9.14 3.55 -2.82
CA MET A 82 -8.32 4.16 -1.77
C MET A 82 -7.63 3.09 -0.93
N PHE A 83 -6.34 3.30 -0.62
CA PHE A 83 -5.56 2.32 0.15
C PHE A 83 -4.69 2.94 1.25
N LEU A 84 -4.55 4.25 1.27
CA LEU A 84 -3.63 4.93 2.20
C LEU A 84 -4.14 6.32 2.52
N GLU A 85 -3.97 6.76 3.77
CA GLU A 85 -4.28 8.13 4.16
C GLU A 85 -3.22 8.64 5.14
N ASP A 86 -3.07 9.96 5.24
CA ASP A 86 -2.10 10.54 6.17
C ASP A 86 -2.69 10.64 7.58
N GLU A 87 -1.83 10.90 8.56
CA GLU A 87 -2.23 10.94 9.98
C GLU A 87 -3.32 11.97 10.28
N GLU A 88 -3.34 13.07 9.54
CA GLU A 88 -4.29 14.15 9.78
C GLU A 88 -5.50 14.11 8.85
N GLU A 89 -5.56 13.07 8.01
CA GLU A 89 -6.64 12.89 7.03
C GLU A 89 -6.73 14.02 6.01
N ASN A 90 -5.61 14.69 5.74
CA ASN A 90 -5.54 15.76 4.74
C ASN A 90 -5.45 15.20 3.32
N PHE A 91 -4.83 14.04 3.16
CA PHE A 91 -4.63 13.41 1.87
C PHE A 91 -4.99 11.93 1.92
N THR A 92 -5.49 11.43 0.80
CA THR A 92 -5.78 10.01 0.61
C THR A 92 -5.14 9.60 -0.71
N TRP A 93 -4.57 8.40 -0.77
CA TRP A 93 -3.94 7.87 -1.99
C TRP A 93 -4.74 6.70 -2.51
N GLY A 94 -4.79 6.57 -3.81
CA GLY A 94 -5.55 5.50 -4.44
C GLY A 94 -5.13 5.23 -5.87
N PHE A 95 -5.77 4.23 -6.45
CA PHE A 95 -5.61 3.85 -7.85
C PHE A 95 -6.87 4.19 -8.62
N ARG A 96 -6.73 4.52 -9.90
CA ARG A 96 -7.91 4.62 -10.76
C ARG A 96 -8.48 3.23 -10.96
N VAL A 97 -9.78 3.09 -10.85
CA VAL A 97 -10.45 1.78 -11.00
C VAL A 97 -10.13 1.14 -12.35
N GLY A 98 -10.02 1.95 -13.40
CA GLY A 98 -9.65 1.46 -14.73
C GLY A 98 -8.25 0.86 -14.81
N ASP A 99 -7.40 1.16 -13.84
CA ASP A 99 -6.00 0.68 -13.81
C ASP A 99 -5.80 -0.53 -12.90
N LEU A 100 -6.85 -1.04 -12.25
CA LEU A 100 -6.71 -2.13 -11.28
C LEU A 100 -6.21 -3.44 -11.89
N GLY A 101 -6.34 -3.59 -13.19
CA GLY A 101 -5.81 -4.77 -13.90
C GLY A 101 -4.34 -4.67 -14.23
N ILE A 102 -3.73 -3.50 -14.01
CA ILE A 102 -2.30 -3.28 -14.26
C ILE A 102 -1.53 -3.78 -13.04
N PRO A 103 -0.46 -4.58 -13.22
CA PRO A 103 0.29 -5.12 -12.07
C PRO A 103 0.85 -4.07 -11.13
N ASP A 104 1.33 -2.95 -11.65
CA ASP A 104 1.91 -1.87 -10.84
C ASP A 104 1.40 -0.51 -11.34
N PRO A 105 0.15 -0.15 -10.98
CA PRO A 105 -0.46 1.07 -11.50
C PRO A 105 0.07 2.33 -10.85
N ILE A 106 -0.18 3.46 -11.51
CA ILE A 106 0.21 4.77 -11.01
C ILE A 106 -0.66 5.12 -9.78
N VAL A 107 -0.04 5.73 -8.79
CA VAL A 107 -0.71 6.19 -7.59
C VAL A 107 -1.22 7.62 -7.81
N TYR A 108 -2.42 7.90 -7.30
CA TYR A 108 -3.01 9.23 -7.31
C TYR A 108 -3.22 9.67 -5.86
N ARG A 109 -3.16 10.98 -5.65
CA ARG A 109 -3.37 11.56 -4.32
C ARG A 109 -4.57 12.51 -4.38
N ARG A 110 -5.45 12.38 -3.40
CA ARG A 110 -6.58 13.29 -3.25
C ARG A 110 -6.31 14.29 -2.13
N ASN A 111 -6.53 15.57 -2.43
CA ASN A 111 -6.57 16.58 -1.39
C ASN A 111 -7.97 16.52 -0.78
N ASN A 112 -8.08 16.05 0.46
CA ASN A 112 -9.39 15.78 1.07
C ASN A 112 -10.24 17.04 1.27
N ALA A 113 -9.60 18.18 1.48
CA ALA A 113 -10.33 19.44 1.65
C ALA A 113 -10.97 19.90 0.34
N ARG A 114 -10.34 19.59 -0.80
CA ARG A 114 -10.81 20.01 -2.13
C ARG A 114 -11.46 18.91 -2.93
N GLY A 115 -11.21 17.66 -2.54
CA GLY A 115 -11.75 16.49 -3.24
C GLY A 115 -11.14 16.25 -4.61
N GLN A 116 -9.97 16.80 -4.89
CA GLN A 116 -9.31 16.68 -6.19
C GLN A 116 -8.18 15.66 -6.18
N TRP A 117 -8.18 14.80 -7.18
CA TRP A 117 -7.15 13.79 -7.36
C TRP A 117 -6.07 14.28 -8.34
N LYS A 118 -4.83 13.99 -8.01
CA LYS A 118 -3.67 14.29 -8.88
C LYS A 118 -2.75 13.09 -8.92
N SER A 119 -2.13 12.86 -10.07
CA SER A 119 -1.14 11.81 -10.23
C SER A 119 0.10 12.12 -9.38
N GLU A 120 0.64 11.10 -8.72
CA GLU A 120 1.93 11.20 -8.03
C GLU A 120 3.09 11.00 -8.99
N GLU A 121 2.78 10.72 -10.26
CA GLU A 121 3.76 10.50 -11.32
C GLU A 121 4.69 9.30 -11.09
N GLY A 122 4.25 8.34 -10.28
CA GLY A 122 4.99 7.12 -10.03
C GLY A 122 4.06 5.96 -9.77
N THR A 123 4.57 4.75 -9.93
CA THR A 123 3.79 3.55 -9.66
C THR A 123 3.76 3.27 -8.17
N PHE A 124 2.90 2.33 -7.77
CA PHE A 124 2.75 1.97 -6.36
C PHE A 124 4.08 1.51 -5.75
N SER A 125 4.82 0.66 -6.45
CA SER A 125 6.10 0.17 -5.92
C SER A 125 7.10 1.31 -5.75
N GLU A 126 7.20 2.19 -6.73
CA GLU A 126 8.08 3.36 -6.63
C GLU A 126 7.67 4.27 -5.48
N PHE A 127 6.37 4.53 -5.37
CA PHE A 127 5.83 5.38 -4.33
C PHE A 127 6.13 4.80 -2.93
N VAL A 128 5.88 3.50 -2.73
CA VAL A 128 6.08 2.84 -1.45
C VAL A 128 7.54 2.84 -1.03
N PHE A 129 8.43 2.49 -1.95
CA PHE A 129 9.87 2.45 -1.64
C PHE A 129 10.40 3.84 -1.32
N ASP A 130 9.99 4.85 -2.08
CA ASP A 130 10.39 6.25 -1.82
C ASP A 130 9.86 6.73 -0.48
N MET A 131 8.63 6.40 -0.17
CA MET A 131 7.99 6.80 1.08
C MET A 131 8.70 6.21 2.29
N PHE A 132 9.00 4.91 2.24
CA PHE A 132 9.69 4.26 3.34
C PHE A 132 11.13 4.76 3.49
N GLU A 133 11.82 4.96 2.37
CA GLU A 133 13.17 5.49 2.40
C GLU A 133 13.19 6.86 3.08
N TRP A 134 12.27 7.71 2.69
CA TRP A 134 12.14 9.03 3.28
C TRP A 134 11.79 8.96 4.77
N ALA A 135 10.82 8.13 5.13
CA ALA A 135 10.33 8.03 6.49
C ALA A 135 11.39 7.52 7.47
N PHE A 136 12.14 6.50 7.05
CA PHE A 136 13.14 5.90 7.92
C PHE A 136 14.49 6.62 7.89
N GLU A 137 14.81 7.27 6.78
CA GLU A 137 16.04 8.06 6.70
C GLU A 137 15.97 9.30 7.59
N GLU A 138 14.81 9.93 7.70
CA GLU A 138 14.65 11.08 8.59
C GLU A 138 14.92 10.70 10.04
N ASP A 139 14.54 9.50 10.44
CA ASP A 139 14.78 9.03 11.81
C ASP A 139 16.27 8.81 12.08
N GLU A 140 17.05 8.51 11.06
CA GLU A 140 18.48 8.26 11.20
C GLU A 140 19.32 9.52 11.29
N GLU A 141 18.78 10.66 10.90
CA GLU A 141 19.51 11.92 10.91
C GLU A 141 19.62 12.56 12.30
N ASP A 142 18.98 11.97 13.25
CA ASP A 142 19.11 12.40 14.64
C ASP A 142 20.43 11.89 15.25
#